data_baf89a8abe0a8360b69ce59339cfcdd4
#
_entry.id   baf89a8abe0a8360b69ce59339cfcdd4
#
_cell.length_a   1.000
_cell.length_b   1.000
_cell.length_c   1.000
_cell.angle_alpha   90.00
_cell.angle_beta   90.00
_cell.angle_gamma   90.00
#
_symmetry.space_group_name_H-M   'P 1'
#
loop_
_entity.id
_entity.type
_entity.pdbx_description
1 polymer ?
#
loop_
_entity_poly.entity_id
_entity_poly.type
_entity_poly.pdbx_seq_one_letter_code
_entity_poly.pdbx_strand_id
1 'polypeptide(L)'
;MPQLNPRQLLERLAHNWPVKVLSLALAVLLFLFYRISSLEERFFSVPLELRISENLVPAGPYPRNARVTIRGDQDAVFNIMEDDIQVFADFSDFRREGVFRAPLQYHRQGSALNVDYLEISVEPAELRLELEEKREKLVDVVPNIVGYPARGYELGQYFVSPEKIRIEGPKSSVEDLRSLMTNPIDLTNLRSSISIKVGFETAPEDMLRFPDYKEVEFRGIIQETRLIRTFENIDILVMDMDDEFRISSELPSGSIKFQGTQLILESVNPEDFSLVIDGSFISSPGTYRLAVEAEVPSDVLILNYEPEEISLRVEAAEEAEGL
;
A
#
# COMPACT_ATOMS: atom_id res chain seq x y z
N MET A 1 -25.47 91.99 1.42
CA MET A 1 -25.76 90.69 0.89
C MET A 1 -26.36 90.87 -0.52
N PRO A 2 -25.69 90.46 -1.60
CA PRO A 2 -26.23 90.67 -2.90
C PRO A 2 -27.40 89.67 -3.10
N GLN A 3 -28.61 90.21 -3.33
CA GLN A 3 -29.78 89.38 -3.70
C GLN A 3 -29.58 88.90 -5.09
N LEU A 4 -29.34 87.59 -5.17
CA LEU A 4 -29.25 86.82 -6.45
C LEU A 4 -30.65 86.80 -7.12
N ASN A 5 -30.81 87.61 -8.17
CA ASN A 5 -32.05 87.73 -8.93
C ASN A 5 -32.32 86.41 -9.70
N PRO A 6 -33.45 85.73 -9.41
CA PRO A 6 -33.68 84.36 -9.97
C PRO A 6 -33.68 84.32 -11.54
N ARG A 7 -33.97 85.46 -12.17
CA ARG A 7 -33.92 85.60 -13.65
C ARG A 7 -32.47 85.54 -14.22
N GLN A 8 -31.51 86.14 -13.50
CA GLN A 8 -30.10 86.12 -13.88
C GLN A 8 -29.47 84.74 -13.67
N LEU A 9 -29.96 83.94 -12.71
CA LEU A 9 -29.56 82.51 -12.57
C LEU A 9 -30.09 81.65 -13.66
N LEU A 10 -31.33 81.83 -14.15
CA LEU A 10 -31.94 81.13 -15.26
C LEU A 10 -31.24 81.44 -16.59
N GLU A 11 -30.88 82.72 -16.86
CA GLU A 11 -30.14 83.10 -18.06
C GLU A 11 -28.69 82.51 -18.08
N ARG A 12 -28.02 82.47 -16.91
CA ARG A 12 -26.70 81.79 -16.80
C ARG A 12 -26.80 80.30 -16.92
N LEU A 13 -27.89 79.69 -16.47
CA LEU A 13 -28.16 78.26 -16.65
C LEU A 13 -28.52 77.91 -18.10
N ALA A 14 -29.25 78.80 -18.82
CA ALA A 14 -29.60 78.60 -20.22
C ALA A 14 -28.46 78.97 -21.19
N HIS A 15 -27.48 79.73 -20.76
CA HIS A 15 -26.34 80.10 -21.58
C HIS A 15 -25.47 78.86 -21.87
N ASN A 16 -25.21 78.52 -23.15
CA ASN A 16 -24.51 77.34 -23.62
C ASN A 16 -25.13 76.01 -23.17
N TRP A 17 -26.46 75.92 -23.08
CA TRP A 17 -27.17 74.69 -22.68
C TRP A 17 -26.76 73.44 -23.47
N PRO A 18 -26.44 73.48 -24.81
CA PRO A 18 -26.02 72.28 -25.54
C PRO A 18 -24.73 71.72 -25.00
N VAL A 19 -23.77 72.57 -24.59
CA VAL A 19 -22.51 72.14 -24.00
C VAL A 19 -22.71 71.49 -22.63
N LYS A 20 -23.66 72.00 -21.85
CA LYS A 20 -24.01 71.46 -20.52
C LYS A 20 -24.70 70.10 -20.64
N VAL A 21 -25.60 69.94 -21.63
CA VAL A 21 -26.26 68.65 -21.91
C VAL A 21 -25.25 67.66 -22.44
N LEU A 22 -24.31 68.06 -23.32
CA LEU A 22 -23.24 67.20 -23.81
C LEU A 22 -22.31 66.76 -22.67
N SER A 23 -21.94 67.70 -21.79
CA SER A 23 -21.10 67.37 -20.60
C SER A 23 -21.81 66.43 -19.64
N LEU A 24 -23.11 66.60 -19.43
CA LEU A 24 -23.94 65.70 -18.61
C LEU A 24 -24.03 64.32 -19.25
N ALA A 25 -24.30 64.29 -20.54
CA ALA A 25 -24.37 63.02 -21.30
C ALA A 25 -23.02 62.27 -21.25
N LEU A 26 -21.91 63.02 -21.43
CA LEU A 26 -20.57 62.45 -21.33
C LEU A 26 -20.25 61.97 -19.89
N ALA A 27 -20.64 62.72 -18.85
CA ALA A 27 -20.47 62.29 -17.46
C ALA A 27 -21.28 61.04 -17.12
N VAL A 28 -22.53 60.96 -17.60
CA VAL A 28 -23.35 59.76 -17.44
C VAL A 28 -22.75 58.57 -18.18
N LEU A 29 -22.24 58.78 -19.42
CA LEU A 29 -21.60 57.73 -20.20
C LEU A 29 -20.31 57.26 -19.51
N LEU A 30 -19.46 58.13 -19.01
CA LEU A 30 -18.28 57.80 -18.27
C LEU A 30 -18.62 57.11 -16.94
N PHE A 31 -19.68 57.52 -16.25
CA PHE A 31 -20.15 56.85 -15.02
C PHE A 31 -20.64 55.43 -15.32
N LEU A 32 -21.41 55.24 -16.36
CA LEU A 32 -21.86 53.91 -16.81
C LEU A 32 -20.67 53.04 -17.21
N PHE A 33 -19.72 53.58 -17.93
CA PHE A 33 -18.48 52.89 -18.31
C PHE A 33 -17.67 52.50 -17.09
N TYR A 34 -17.48 53.38 -16.14
CA TYR A 34 -16.80 53.09 -14.86
C TYR A 34 -17.52 52.00 -14.08
N ARG A 35 -18.85 52.06 -13.99
CA ARG A 35 -19.63 51.06 -13.25
C ARG A 35 -19.56 49.67 -13.90
N ILE A 36 -19.53 49.62 -15.24
CA ILE A 36 -19.36 48.33 -15.94
C ILE A 36 -17.92 47.79 -15.80
N SER A 37 -16.92 48.69 -15.78
CA SER A 37 -15.50 48.36 -15.61
C SER A 37 -15.09 47.97 -14.20
N SER A 38 -15.89 48.22 -13.19
CA SER A 38 -15.62 47.95 -11.79
C SER A 38 -16.09 46.55 -11.33
N LEU A 39 -16.66 45.73 -12.23
CA LEU A 39 -17.01 44.37 -11.93
C LEU A 39 -15.76 43.49 -11.99
N GLU A 40 -15.45 42.87 -10.88
CA GLU A 40 -14.34 41.91 -10.74
C GLU A 40 -14.86 40.49 -10.81
N GLU A 41 -14.04 39.60 -11.37
CA GLU A 41 -14.35 38.20 -11.55
C GLU A 41 -13.30 37.37 -10.78
N ARG A 42 -13.77 36.43 -9.96
CA ARG A 42 -12.93 35.44 -9.28
C ARG A 42 -13.50 34.05 -9.49
N PHE A 43 -12.62 33.06 -9.47
CA PHE A 43 -13.01 31.66 -9.58
C PHE A 43 -12.45 30.86 -8.41
N PHE A 44 -13.22 29.87 -7.98
CA PHE A 44 -12.89 28.92 -6.94
C PHE A 44 -13.07 27.49 -7.45
N SER A 45 -12.33 26.55 -6.83
CA SER A 45 -12.55 25.12 -7.01
C SER A 45 -13.29 24.60 -5.78
N VAL A 46 -14.60 24.45 -5.87
CA VAL A 46 -15.45 24.09 -4.74
C VAL A 46 -15.78 22.61 -4.78
N PRO A 47 -15.75 21.89 -3.66
CA PRO A 47 -16.16 20.50 -3.59
C PRO A 47 -17.61 20.31 -4.08
N LEU A 48 -17.82 19.28 -4.92
CA LEU A 48 -19.12 18.92 -5.43
C LEU A 48 -19.78 17.88 -4.53
N GLU A 49 -20.89 18.28 -3.91
CA GLU A 49 -21.70 17.36 -3.11
C GLU A 49 -22.73 16.64 -4.00
N LEU A 50 -22.81 15.32 -3.85
CA LEU A 50 -23.86 14.52 -4.50
C LEU A 50 -24.95 14.16 -3.50
N ARG A 51 -26.19 14.51 -3.84
CA ARG A 51 -27.38 14.08 -3.11
C ARG A 51 -28.04 12.96 -3.89
N ILE A 52 -27.89 11.72 -3.38
CA ILE A 52 -28.39 10.50 -4.02
C ILE A 52 -29.28 9.76 -3.04
N SER A 53 -30.28 9.01 -3.52
CA SER A 53 -31.10 8.15 -2.67
C SER A 53 -30.23 7.07 -2.01
N GLU A 54 -30.61 6.65 -0.79
CA GLU A 54 -29.81 5.71 0.02
C GLU A 54 -29.48 4.37 -0.66
N ASN A 55 -30.34 3.95 -1.60
CA ASN A 55 -30.20 2.66 -2.27
C ASN A 55 -29.36 2.73 -3.57
N LEU A 56 -28.93 3.91 -4.00
CA LEU A 56 -28.15 4.11 -5.22
C LEU A 56 -26.78 4.69 -4.90
N VAL A 57 -25.80 4.35 -5.76
CA VAL A 57 -24.44 4.89 -5.68
C VAL A 57 -23.94 5.17 -7.11
N PRO A 58 -22.96 6.07 -7.27
CA PRO A 58 -22.31 6.27 -8.56
C PRO A 58 -21.60 5.01 -9.01
N ALA A 59 -21.81 4.60 -10.27
CA ALA A 59 -21.18 3.42 -10.86
C ALA A 59 -19.81 3.71 -11.51
N GLY A 60 -19.41 4.97 -11.58
CA GLY A 60 -18.13 5.36 -12.16
C GLY A 60 -17.61 6.69 -11.63
N PRO A 61 -16.41 7.09 -12.05
CA PRO A 61 -15.77 8.32 -11.59
C PRO A 61 -16.55 9.56 -12.05
N TYR A 62 -16.58 10.55 -11.19
CA TYR A 62 -17.18 11.85 -11.44
C TYR A 62 -16.30 12.97 -10.91
N PRO A 63 -16.43 14.22 -11.42
CA PRO A 63 -15.68 15.36 -10.90
C PRO A 63 -15.96 15.58 -9.42
N ARG A 64 -14.93 15.61 -8.61
CA ARG A 64 -15.05 15.85 -7.15
C ARG A 64 -15.19 17.32 -6.82
N ASN A 65 -14.82 18.21 -7.75
CA ASN A 65 -14.89 19.66 -7.59
C ASN A 65 -15.59 20.26 -8.80
N ALA A 66 -16.27 21.38 -8.57
CA ALA A 66 -16.82 22.24 -9.61
C ALA A 66 -16.07 23.57 -9.61
N ARG A 67 -15.90 24.18 -10.77
CA ARG A 67 -15.41 25.54 -10.88
C ARG A 67 -16.57 26.49 -10.69
N VAL A 68 -16.44 27.37 -9.73
CA VAL A 68 -17.41 28.44 -9.45
C VAL A 68 -16.75 29.75 -9.83
N THR A 69 -17.39 30.49 -10.71
CA THR A 69 -17.01 31.83 -11.10
C THR A 69 -17.97 32.82 -10.48
N ILE A 70 -17.47 33.75 -9.69
CA ILE A 70 -18.25 34.83 -9.11
C ILE A 70 -17.89 36.14 -9.77
N ARG A 71 -18.88 36.97 -10.03
CA ARG A 71 -18.72 38.28 -10.63
C ARG A 71 -19.57 39.30 -9.86
N GLY A 72 -18.97 40.41 -9.48
CA GLY A 72 -19.66 41.42 -8.71
C GLY A 72 -18.77 42.62 -8.40
N ASP A 73 -19.22 43.45 -7.46
CA ASP A 73 -18.44 44.60 -6.96
C ASP A 73 -17.12 44.10 -6.35
N GLN A 74 -16.04 44.83 -6.62
CA GLN A 74 -14.68 44.43 -6.19
C GLN A 74 -14.59 44.15 -4.69
N ASP A 75 -15.10 45.03 -3.84
CA ASP A 75 -15.04 44.89 -2.39
C ASP A 75 -15.85 43.67 -1.90
N ALA A 76 -16.96 43.40 -2.54
CA ALA A 76 -17.83 42.28 -2.22
C ALA A 76 -17.21 40.94 -2.62
N VAL A 77 -16.69 40.84 -3.87
CA VAL A 77 -16.05 39.63 -4.41
C VAL A 77 -14.80 39.26 -3.64
N PHE A 78 -14.03 40.27 -3.15
CA PHE A 78 -12.78 40.03 -2.42
C PHE A 78 -13.00 39.33 -1.06
N ASN A 79 -14.14 39.59 -0.42
CA ASN A 79 -14.47 39.03 0.89
C ASN A 79 -15.11 37.65 0.87
N ILE A 80 -15.45 37.12 -0.35
CA ILE A 80 -16.04 35.79 -0.48
C ILE A 80 -14.94 34.73 -0.49
N MET A 81 -15.12 33.68 0.30
CA MET A 81 -14.26 32.51 0.39
C MET A 81 -14.88 31.29 -0.31
N GLU A 82 -14.07 30.25 -0.56
CA GLU A 82 -14.53 29.02 -1.18
C GLU A 82 -15.69 28.37 -0.40
N ASP A 83 -15.61 28.39 0.94
CA ASP A 83 -16.62 27.82 1.82
C ASP A 83 -17.94 28.61 1.87
N ASP A 84 -17.99 29.82 1.29
CA ASP A 84 -19.21 30.62 1.24
C ASP A 84 -20.16 30.20 0.11
N ILE A 85 -19.73 29.24 -0.74
CA ILE A 85 -20.52 28.71 -1.84
C ILE A 85 -20.48 27.19 -1.81
N GLN A 86 -21.62 26.56 -1.54
CA GLN A 86 -21.79 25.12 -1.57
C GLN A 86 -22.37 24.72 -2.93
N VAL A 87 -21.71 23.78 -3.62
CA VAL A 87 -22.18 23.27 -4.91
C VAL A 87 -22.65 21.84 -4.76
N PHE A 88 -23.83 21.53 -5.30
CA PHE A 88 -24.39 20.19 -5.23
C PHE A 88 -25.14 19.80 -6.51
N ALA A 89 -25.19 18.49 -6.76
CA ALA A 89 -26.06 17.89 -7.78
C ALA A 89 -27.06 16.98 -7.09
N ASP A 90 -28.36 17.18 -7.39
CA ASP A 90 -29.43 16.44 -6.74
C ASP A 90 -29.96 15.32 -7.65
N PHE A 91 -29.71 14.08 -7.22
CA PHE A 91 -30.18 12.85 -7.82
C PHE A 91 -31.13 12.08 -6.89
N SER A 92 -31.64 12.69 -5.82
CA SER A 92 -32.45 12.02 -4.80
C SER A 92 -33.81 11.54 -5.31
N ASP A 93 -34.31 12.11 -6.39
CA ASP A 93 -35.59 11.72 -7.01
C ASP A 93 -35.49 10.41 -7.82
N PHE A 94 -34.27 10.04 -8.23
CA PHE A 94 -34.08 8.82 -9.00
C PHE A 94 -34.08 7.59 -8.05
N ARG A 95 -34.84 6.57 -8.46
CA ARG A 95 -35.08 5.35 -7.65
C ARG A 95 -34.63 4.07 -8.34
N ARG A 96 -34.12 4.16 -9.57
CA ARG A 96 -33.72 3.02 -10.40
C ARG A 96 -32.33 3.24 -10.97
N GLU A 97 -31.68 2.15 -11.29
CA GLU A 97 -30.41 2.16 -12.02
C GLU A 97 -30.55 2.85 -13.38
N GLY A 98 -29.50 3.50 -13.83
CA GLY A 98 -29.43 4.14 -15.13
C GLY A 98 -28.51 5.35 -15.18
N VAL A 99 -28.47 5.97 -16.36
CA VAL A 99 -27.68 7.18 -16.60
C VAL A 99 -28.60 8.40 -16.52
N PHE A 100 -28.30 9.27 -15.58
CA PHE A 100 -29.09 10.47 -15.31
C PHE A 100 -28.26 11.73 -15.50
N ARG A 101 -28.94 12.85 -15.65
CA ARG A 101 -28.37 14.19 -15.71
C ARG A 101 -29.08 15.08 -14.70
N ALA A 102 -28.31 15.83 -13.93
CA ALA A 102 -28.82 16.83 -13.03
C ALA A 102 -28.01 18.12 -13.17
N PRO A 103 -28.69 19.30 -13.14
CA PRO A 103 -27.99 20.57 -13.13
C PRO A 103 -27.20 20.72 -11.83
N LEU A 104 -26.03 21.34 -11.90
CA LEU A 104 -25.32 21.76 -10.69
C LEU A 104 -26.03 22.97 -10.12
N GLN A 105 -26.37 22.85 -8.84
CA GLN A 105 -26.99 23.91 -8.05
C GLN A 105 -25.99 24.44 -7.04
N TYR A 106 -26.17 25.68 -6.64
CA TYR A 106 -25.35 26.27 -5.58
C TYR A 106 -26.21 26.88 -4.48
N HIS A 107 -25.66 26.87 -3.30
CA HIS A 107 -26.23 27.54 -2.14
C HIS A 107 -25.22 28.55 -1.61
N ARG A 108 -25.65 29.80 -1.40
CA ARG A 108 -24.82 30.86 -0.79
C ARG A 108 -24.90 30.77 0.72
N GLN A 109 -23.78 30.93 1.37
CA GLN A 109 -23.66 30.98 2.82
C GLN A 109 -22.59 31.99 3.23
N GLY A 110 -22.43 32.24 4.52
CA GLY A 110 -21.38 33.14 5.02
C GLY A 110 -21.45 34.56 4.44
N SER A 111 -20.30 35.05 3.93
CA SER A 111 -20.16 36.40 3.38
C SER A 111 -20.91 36.56 2.04
N ALA A 112 -21.11 35.51 1.28
CA ALA A 112 -21.83 35.54 0.00
C ALA A 112 -23.33 35.86 0.15
N LEU A 113 -23.93 35.67 1.33
CA LEU A 113 -25.33 36.01 1.60
C LEU A 113 -25.59 37.51 1.63
N ASN A 114 -24.60 38.30 2.01
CA ASN A 114 -24.75 39.75 2.24
C ASN A 114 -24.46 40.60 1.00
N VAL A 115 -24.23 39.94 -0.14
CA VAL A 115 -23.92 40.62 -1.40
C VAL A 115 -25.17 40.64 -2.30
N ASP A 116 -25.70 41.84 -2.53
CA ASP A 116 -26.97 42.03 -3.28
C ASP A 116 -26.85 41.67 -4.76
N TYR A 117 -25.73 41.99 -5.42
CA TYR A 117 -25.51 41.76 -6.87
C TYR A 117 -24.30 40.88 -7.12
N LEU A 118 -24.47 39.58 -6.82
CA LEU A 118 -23.47 38.56 -7.06
C LEU A 118 -23.97 37.62 -8.19
N GLU A 119 -23.30 37.66 -9.33
CA GLU A 119 -23.50 36.69 -10.40
C GLU A 119 -22.60 35.46 -10.11
N ILE A 120 -23.22 34.29 -10.05
CA ILE A 120 -22.52 33.04 -9.79
C ILE A 120 -22.77 32.11 -10.96
N SER A 121 -21.67 31.62 -11.56
CA SER A 121 -21.66 30.59 -12.61
C SER A 121 -20.93 29.37 -12.13
N VAL A 122 -21.49 28.20 -12.40
CA VAL A 122 -20.90 26.90 -12.01
C VAL A 122 -20.59 26.10 -13.27
N GLU A 123 -19.39 25.57 -13.34
CA GLU A 123 -18.92 24.70 -14.43
C GLU A 123 -18.46 23.35 -13.90
N PRO A 124 -18.95 22.24 -14.51
CA PRO A 124 -19.93 22.14 -15.59
C PRO A 124 -21.34 22.56 -15.14
N ALA A 125 -22.19 22.97 -16.06
CA ALA A 125 -23.58 23.37 -15.75
C ALA A 125 -24.45 22.18 -15.33
N GLU A 126 -24.17 20.99 -15.86
CA GLU A 126 -24.86 19.72 -15.55
C GLU A 126 -23.83 18.61 -15.29
N LEU A 127 -24.21 17.69 -14.40
CA LEU A 127 -23.49 16.45 -14.16
C LEU A 127 -24.25 15.28 -14.76
N ARG A 128 -23.57 14.49 -15.60
CA ARG A 128 -24.05 13.20 -16.06
C ARG A 128 -23.46 12.11 -15.17
N LEU A 129 -24.30 11.28 -14.57
CA LEU A 129 -23.91 10.25 -13.62
C LEU A 129 -24.64 8.95 -13.94
N GLU A 130 -23.89 7.87 -13.94
CA GLU A 130 -24.46 6.52 -13.95
C GLU A 130 -24.65 6.08 -12.50
N LEU A 131 -25.88 5.66 -12.17
CA LEU A 131 -26.26 5.19 -10.85
C LEU A 131 -26.61 3.71 -10.90
N GLU A 132 -26.08 2.94 -9.96
CA GLU A 132 -26.43 1.54 -9.74
C GLU A 132 -26.97 1.32 -8.33
N GLU A 133 -27.62 0.17 -8.12
CA GLU A 133 -27.99 -0.26 -6.79
C GLU A 133 -26.76 -0.40 -5.89
N LYS A 134 -26.87 0.14 -4.68
CA LYS A 134 -25.88 -0.07 -3.64
C LYS A 134 -25.92 -1.52 -3.20
N ARG A 135 -24.78 -2.20 -3.23
CA ARG A 135 -24.60 -3.57 -2.73
C ARG A 135 -23.53 -3.60 -1.65
N GLU A 136 -23.72 -4.58 -0.78
CA GLU A 136 -22.77 -4.90 0.29
C GLU A 136 -22.36 -6.37 0.16
N LYS A 137 -21.08 -6.66 0.38
CA LYS A 137 -20.54 -8.02 0.35
C LYS A 137 -19.40 -8.16 1.34
N LEU A 138 -19.31 -9.33 1.96
CA LEU A 138 -18.16 -9.72 2.75
C LEU A 138 -17.19 -10.45 1.83
N VAL A 139 -15.95 -9.94 1.70
CA VAL A 139 -14.92 -10.48 0.82
C VAL A 139 -13.68 -10.87 1.60
N ASP A 140 -12.98 -11.90 1.12
CA ASP A 140 -11.70 -12.33 1.68
C ASP A 140 -10.60 -11.31 1.34
N VAL A 141 -9.71 -11.05 2.30
CA VAL A 141 -8.54 -10.20 2.10
C VAL A 141 -7.33 -11.07 1.75
N VAL A 142 -6.71 -10.78 0.62
CA VAL A 142 -5.51 -11.48 0.13
C VAL A 142 -4.33 -10.52 0.17
N PRO A 143 -3.25 -10.84 0.92
CA PRO A 143 -2.09 -9.98 0.95
C PRO A 143 -1.32 -10.02 -0.37
N ASN A 144 -0.96 -8.86 -0.89
CA ASN A 144 -0.10 -8.70 -2.06
C ASN A 144 1.37 -8.66 -1.60
N ILE A 145 1.98 -9.85 -1.46
CA ILE A 145 3.36 -9.98 -0.99
C ILE A 145 4.32 -9.86 -2.16
N VAL A 146 5.28 -8.94 -2.08
CA VAL A 146 6.31 -8.70 -3.09
C VAL A 146 7.71 -8.82 -2.49
N GLY A 147 8.69 -9.12 -3.34
CA GLY A 147 10.07 -9.31 -2.90
C GLY A 147 10.29 -10.63 -2.16
N TYR A 148 11.52 -10.83 -1.71
CA TYR A 148 11.94 -12.04 -0.97
C TYR A 148 12.73 -11.64 0.27
N PRO A 149 12.61 -12.39 1.38
CA PRO A 149 13.46 -12.22 2.54
C PRO A 149 14.96 -12.30 2.20
N ALA A 150 15.81 -11.89 3.11
CA ALA A 150 17.25 -11.98 2.95
C ALA A 150 17.70 -13.43 2.73
N ARG A 151 18.86 -13.61 2.08
CA ARG A 151 19.45 -14.95 1.87
C ARG A 151 19.53 -15.70 3.19
N GLY A 152 19.08 -16.96 3.20
CA GLY A 152 19.02 -17.81 4.38
C GLY A 152 17.78 -17.61 5.24
N TYR A 153 16.83 -16.79 4.80
CA TYR A 153 15.55 -16.53 5.46
C TYR A 153 14.39 -16.79 4.52
N GLU A 154 13.25 -17.18 5.08
CA GLU A 154 12.02 -17.43 4.37
C GLU A 154 10.81 -16.88 5.11
N LEU A 155 9.75 -16.59 4.38
CA LEU A 155 8.44 -16.34 4.97
C LEU A 155 7.81 -17.68 5.34
N GLY A 156 7.71 -17.99 6.63
CA GLY A 156 7.06 -19.20 7.15
C GLY A 156 5.54 -19.06 7.08
N GLN A 157 4.95 -18.47 8.09
CA GLN A 157 3.51 -18.23 8.17
C GLN A 157 3.20 -16.75 8.11
N TYR A 158 2.02 -16.42 7.62
CA TYR A 158 1.50 -15.06 7.71
C TYR A 158 0.03 -15.06 8.14
N PHE A 159 -0.40 -13.94 8.68
CA PHE A 159 -1.76 -13.70 9.15
C PHE A 159 -2.20 -12.33 8.66
N VAL A 160 -3.49 -12.24 8.32
CA VAL A 160 -4.16 -10.98 7.97
C VAL A 160 -5.34 -10.82 8.91
N SER A 161 -5.46 -9.68 9.55
CA SER A 161 -6.55 -9.43 10.49
C SER A 161 -7.20 -8.07 10.23
N PRO A 162 -8.51 -8.02 9.98
CA PRO A 162 -9.42 -9.15 9.78
C PRO A 162 -9.18 -9.88 8.43
N GLU A 163 -9.48 -11.18 8.38
CA GLU A 163 -9.39 -11.99 7.15
C GLU A 163 -10.46 -11.65 6.11
N LYS A 164 -11.59 -11.12 6.57
CA LYS A 164 -12.73 -10.71 5.72
C LYS A 164 -13.17 -9.32 6.11
N ILE A 165 -13.50 -8.53 5.10
CA ILE A 165 -14.04 -7.18 5.30
C ILE A 165 -15.32 -6.98 4.51
N ARG A 166 -16.18 -6.09 5.01
CA ARG A 166 -17.35 -5.64 4.30
C ARG A 166 -16.98 -4.52 3.33
N ILE A 167 -17.40 -4.70 2.09
CA ILE A 167 -17.30 -3.70 1.05
C ILE A 167 -18.69 -3.21 0.67
N GLU A 168 -18.80 -1.96 0.30
CA GLU A 168 -19.99 -1.33 -0.25
C GLU A 168 -19.65 -0.66 -1.57
N GLY A 169 -20.55 -0.70 -2.51
CA GLY A 169 -20.34 -0.04 -3.80
C GLY A 169 -21.43 -0.32 -4.82
N PRO A 170 -21.18 0.03 -6.08
CA PRO A 170 -22.05 -0.32 -7.20
C PRO A 170 -22.20 -1.83 -7.32
N LYS A 171 -23.39 -2.28 -7.69
CA LYS A 171 -23.72 -3.71 -7.84
C LYS A 171 -22.71 -4.43 -8.73
N SER A 172 -22.37 -3.85 -9.88
CA SER A 172 -21.41 -4.42 -10.83
C SER A 172 -20.04 -4.67 -10.18
N SER A 173 -19.46 -3.65 -9.53
CA SER A 173 -18.14 -3.76 -8.88
C SER A 173 -18.14 -4.73 -7.71
N VAL A 174 -19.24 -4.76 -6.92
CA VAL A 174 -19.32 -5.63 -5.73
C VAL A 174 -19.57 -7.09 -6.10
N GLU A 175 -20.42 -7.38 -7.11
CA GLU A 175 -20.72 -8.74 -7.51
C GLU A 175 -19.52 -9.43 -8.15
N ASP A 176 -18.76 -8.72 -8.98
CA ASP A 176 -17.60 -9.25 -9.69
C ASP A 176 -16.38 -9.46 -8.78
N LEU A 177 -16.29 -8.73 -7.65
CA LEU A 177 -15.15 -8.83 -6.73
C LEU A 177 -15.21 -10.13 -5.92
N ARG A 178 -14.23 -11.02 -6.08
CA ARG A 178 -14.11 -12.28 -5.33
C ARG A 178 -13.29 -12.14 -4.06
N SER A 179 -12.23 -11.37 -4.13
CA SER A 179 -11.30 -11.08 -3.03
C SER A 179 -10.72 -9.70 -3.20
N LEU A 180 -10.29 -9.10 -2.10
CA LEU A 180 -9.67 -7.79 -2.08
C LEU A 180 -8.18 -7.93 -1.80
N MET A 181 -7.34 -7.40 -2.68
CA MET A 181 -5.89 -7.39 -2.49
C MET A 181 -5.47 -6.20 -1.63
N THR A 182 -4.46 -6.41 -0.81
CA THR A 182 -3.80 -5.32 -0.11
C THR A 182 -2.85 -4.56 -1.04
N ASN A 183 -2.49 -3.35 -0.67
CA ASN A 183 -1.33 -2.68 -1.25
C ASN A 183 -0.09 -3.58 -1.11
N PRO A 184 0.93 -3.43 -1.98
CA PRO A 184 2.12 -4.27 -1.95
C PRO A 184 2.82 -4.25 -0.58
N ILE A 185 3.15 -5.45 -0.08
CA ILE A 185 3.89 -5.69 1.15
C ILE A 185 5.28 -6.19 0.76
N ASP A 186 6.28 -5.33 0.90
CA ASP A 186 7.64 -5.65 0.48
C ASP A 186 8.40 -6.41 1.58
N LEU A 187 8.81 -7.64 1.28
CA LEU A 187 9.63 -8.49 2.15
C LEU A 187 11.12 -8.44 1.80
N THR A 188 11.53 -7.59 0.84
CA THR A 188 12.89 -7.57 0.32
C THR A 188 13.92 -7.37 1.45
N ASN A 189 14.87 -8.31 1.53
CA ASN A 189 15.97 -8.32 2.51
C ASN A 189 15.57 -8.35 3.99
N LEU A 190 14.33 -8.72 4.32
CA LEU A 190 13.92 -8.88 5.72
C LEU A 190 14.59 -10.11 6.34
N ARG A 191 15.01 -9.97 7.61
CA ARG A 191 15.61 -11.03 8.45
C ARG A 191 14.82 -11.30 9.72
N SER A 192 13.79 -10.50 9.97
CA SER A 192 12.94 -10.60 11.15
C SER A 192 11.49 -10.47 10.79
N SER A 193 10.63 -11.04 11.62
CA SER A 193 9.17 -10.96 11.47
C SER A 193 8.70 -9.51 11.40
N ILE A 194 7.62 -9.28 10.62
CA ILE A 194 7.04 -7.98 10.36
C ILE A 194 5.58 -7.94 10.80
N SER A 195 5.13 -6.83 11.37
CA SER A 195 3.72 -6.52 11.62
C SER A 195 3.46 -5.09 11.14
N ILE A 196 2.58 -4.94 10.15
CA ILE A 196 2.27 -3.64 9.53
C ILE A 196 0.77 -3.53 9.26
N LYS A 197 0.28 -2.29 9.26
CA LYS A 197 -1.04 -1.96 8.74
C LYS A 197 -0.93 -1.61 7.26
N VAL A 198 -1.80 -2.18 6.46
CA VAL A 198 -1.79 -2.03 5.01
C VAL A 198 -3.20 -1.79 4.50
N GLY A 199 -3.35 -0.82 3.60
CA GLY A 199 -4.61 -0.53 2.91
C GLY A 199 -4.86 -1.49 1.75
N PHE A 200 -5.91 -1.20 0.97
CA PHE A 200 -6.36 -2.05 -0.12
C PHE A 200 -5.99 -1.45 -1.48
N GLU A 201 -5.67 -2.33 -2.41
CA GLU A 201 -5.48 -1.97 -3.80
C GLU A 201 -6.84 -1.96 -4.50
N THR A 202 -7.29 -0.77 -4.89
CA THR A 202 -8.57 -0.57 -5.58
C THR A 202 -8.41 0.43 -6.70
N ALA A 203 -9.08 0.18 -7.81
CA ALA A 203 -9.18 1.15 -8.88
C ALA A 203 -10.17 2.26 -8.48
N PRO A 204 -9.88 3.53 -8.78
CA PRO A 204 -10.82 4.63 -8.51
C PRO A 204 -12.18 4.46 -9.19
N GLU A 205 -12.21 3.72 -10.30
CA GLU A 205 -13.40 3.41 -11.08
C GLU A 205 -14.37 2.47 -10.35
N ASP A 206 -13.86 1.63 -9.45
CA ASP A 206 -14.68 0.62 -8.73
C ASP A 206 -15.64 1.25 -7.73
N MET A 207 -15.41 2.50 -7.34
CA MET A 207 -16.25 3.26 -6.39
C MET A 207 -16.54 2.53 -5.08
N LEU A 208 -15.63 1.62 -4.68
CA LEU A 208 -15.76 0.81 -3.48
C LEU A 208 -15.54 1.65 -2.21
N ARG A 209 -16.28 1.33 -1.17
CA ARG A 209 -16.14 1.89 0.18
C ARG A 209 -15.92 0.78 1.19
N PHE A 210 -15.15 1.09 2.22
CA PHE A 210 -14.80 0.20 3.32
C PHE A 210 -15.34 0.78 4.62
N PRO A 211 -16.60 0.46 5.00
CA PRO A 211 -17.25 1.10 6.14
C PRO A 211 -16.61 0.76 7.48
N ASP A 212 -16.12 -0.47 7.65
CA ASP A 212 -15.61 -0.96 8.92
C ASP A 212 -14.10 -0.78 9.07
N TYR A 213 -13.32 -1.03 8.00
CA TYR A 213 -11.86 -1.04 8.04
C TYR A 213 -11.28 -0.41 6.78
N LYS A 214 -10.41 0.57 6.95
CA LYS A 214 -9.65 1.17 5.85
C LYS A 214 -8.30 0.46 5.61
N GLU A 215 -7.85 -0.29 6.61
CA GLU A 215 -6.58 -1.01 6.65
C GLU A 215 -6.76 -2.33 7.39
N VAL A 216 -5.92 -3.30 7.06
CA VAL A 216 -5.81 -4.57 7.79
C VAL A 216 -4.41 -4.69 8.37
N GLU A 217 -4.26 -5.45 9.45
CA GLU A 217 -2.96 -5.80 10.00
C GLU A 217 -2.43 -7.05 9.29
N PHE A 218 -1.28 -6.91 8.63
CA PHE A 218 -0.50 -8.04 8.12
C PHE A 218 0.61 -8.36 9.09
N ARG A 219 0.74 -9.65 9.45
CA ARG A 219 1.81 -10.18 10.26
C ARG A 219 2.48 -11.32 9.54
N GLY A 220 3.74 -11.14 9.14
CA GLY A 220 4.58 -12.16 8.49
C GLY A 220 5.66 -12.65 9.45
N ILE A 221 5.78 -13.97 9.57
CA ILE A 221 6.81 -14.63 10.38
C ILE A 221 7.98 -14.99 9.47
N ILE A 222 9.07 -14.25 9.60
CA ILE A 222 10.33 -14.53 8.90
C ILE A 222 11.17 -15.43 9.79
N GLN A 223 11.63 -16.54 9.25
CA GLN A 223 12.45 -17.55 9.94
C GLN A 223 13.64 -17.94 9.08
N GLU A 224 14.65 -18.54 9.69
CA GLU A 224 15.79 -19.09 8.98
C GLU A 224 15.37 -20.31 8.15
N THR A 225 15.77 -20.33 6.88
CA THR A 225 15.54 -21.47 6.00
C THR A 225 16.34 -22.67 6.47
N ARG A 226 15.68 -23.78 6.77
CA ARG A 226 16.31 -25.04 7.16
C ARG A 226 16.36 -25.99 5.99
N LEU A 227 17.55 -26.54 5.74
CA LEU A 227 17.80 -27.49 4.66
C LEU A 227 18.35 -28.81 5.23
N ILE A 228 18.14 -29.86 4.47
CA ILE A 228 18.74 -31.18 4.72
C ILE A 228 19.82 -31.39 3.66
N ARG A 229 20.99 -31.84 4.11
CA ARG A 229 22.11 -32.20 3.25
C ARG A 229 22.62 -33.58 3.59
N THR A 230 23.22 -34.27 2.62
CA THR A 230 23.95 -35.53 2.83
C THR A 230 25.34 -35.33 2.28
N PHE A 231 26.34 -35.65 3.09
CA PHE A 231 27.70 -35.85 2.63
C PHE A 231 27.97 -37.32 2.50
N GLU A 232 28.51 -37.71 1.37
CA GLU A 232 28.94 -39.08 1.04
C GLU A 232 30.48 -39.12 1.03
N ASN A 233 31.02 -40.33 1.13
CA ASN A 233 32.45 -40.58 1.13
C ASN A 233 33.19 -39.89 2.32
N ILE A 234 32.56 -39.93 3.47
CA ILE A 234 33.21 -39.48 4.74
C ILE A 234 34.13 -40.55 5.23
N ASP A 235 35.37 -40.15 5.53
CA ASP A 235 36.36 -41.06 6.04
C ASP A 235 36.02 -41.52 7.49
N ILE A 236 36.25 -42.81 7.76
CA ILE A 236 36.06 -43.38 9.07
C ILE A 236 37.44 -43.39 9.78
N LEU A 237 37.53 -42.72 10.91
CA LEU A 237 38.73 -42.62 11.73
C LEU A 237 38.64 -43.56 12.90
N VAL A 238 39.72 -44.27 13.20
CA VAL A 238 39.82 -45.06 14.41
C VAL A 238 40.67 -44.26 15.41
N MET A 239 40.08 -43.93 16.56
CA MET A 239 40.72 -43.17 17.63
C MET A 239 41.11 -44.10 18.79
N ASP A 240 42.04 -43.66 19.61
CA ASP A 240 42.44 -44.29 20.85
C ASP A 240 42.82 -45.79 20.74
N MET A 241 43.29 -46.22 19.54
CA MET A 241 43.84 -47.54 19.34
C MET A 241 45.29 -47.55 19.77
N ASP A 242 45.72 -48.63 20.51
CA ASP A 242 47.10 -48.83 20.92
C ASP A 242 48.03 -49.00 19.72
N ASP A 243 49.21 -48.37 19.75
CA ASP A 243 50.22 -48.41 18.69
C ASP A 243 50.77 -49.84 18.42
N GLU A 244 50.53 -50.80 19.32
CA GLU A 244 50.87 -52.22 19.13
C GLU A 244 50.01 -52.92 18.08
N PHE A 245 48.93 -52.28 17.63
CA PHE A 245 47.95 -52.81 16.67
C PHE A 245 47.86 -51.97 15.38
N ARG A 246 47.55 -52.61 14.26
CA ARG A 246 47.24 -51.99 12.99
C ARG A 246 45.98 -52.60 12.38
N ILE A 247 45.22 -51.78 11.67
CA ILE A 247 44.06 -52.21 10.91
C ILE A 247 44.53 -52.81 9.59
N SER A 248 44.18 -54.07 9.34
CA SER A 248 44.57 -54.78 8.13
C SER A 248 43.42 -54.84 7.06
N SER A 249 42.19 -54.44 7.43
CA SER A 249 41.06 -54.30 6.53
C SER A 249 40.97 -52.89 5.96
N GLU A 250 40.47 -52.75 4.71
CA GLU A 250 40.08 -51.46 4.18
C GLU A 250 38.89 -50.93 4.96
N LEU A 251 38.97 -49.68 5.36
CA LEU A 251 37.86 -48.95 6.00
C LEU A 251 36.89 -48.52 4.88
N PRO A 252 35.59 -48.82 4.98
CA PRO A 252 34.60 -48.27 4.07
C PRO A 252 34.46 -46.79 4.30
N SER A 253 34.07 -46.05 3.27
CA SER A 253 33.58 -44.68 3.45
C SER A 253 32.14 -44.68 3.94
N GLY A 254 31.79 -43.68 4.73
CA GLY A 254 30.44 -43.50 5.24
C GLY A 254 29.70 -42.33 4.66
N SER A 255 28.48 -42.15 5.11
CA SER A 255 27.65 -41.00 4.76
C SER A 255 26.98 -40.41 6.02
N ILE A 256 26.80 -39.08 6.02
CA ILE A 256 26.12 -38.39 7.12
C ILE A 256 25.02 -37.52 6.50
N LYS A 257 23.79 -37.75 6.97
CA LYS A 257 22.61 -36.93 6.64
C LYS A 257 22.31 -36.02 7.82
N PHE A 258 22.25 -34.72 7.55
CA PHE A 258 22.12 -33.71 8.59
C PHE A 258 21.22 -32.56 8.17
N GLN A 259 20.70 -31.81 9.15
CA GLN A 259 19.88 -30.63 8.99
C GLN A 259 20.55 -29.44 9.65
N GLY A 260 20.52 -28.30 8.97
CA GLY A 260 21.00 -27.03 9.49
C GLY A 260 20.32 -25.85 8.82
N THR A 261 20.64 -24.65 9.28
CA THR A 261 20.20 -23.45 8.54
C THR A 261 20.97 -23.34 7.23
N GLN A 262 20.35 -22.77 6.21
CA GLN A 262 20.98 -22.61 4.90
C GLN A 262 22.36 -21.95 4.99
N LEU A 263 22.49 -20.90 5.83
CA LEU A 263 23.74 -20.17 5.97
C LEU A 263 24.86 -21.04 6.58
N ILE A 264 24.54 -21.87 7.58
CA ILE A 264 25.47 -22.81 8.16
C ILE A 264 25.86 -23.88 7.15
N LEU A 265 24.87 -24.47 6.46
CA LEU A 265 25.14 -25.53 5.47
C LEU A 265 25.93 -25.04 4.25
N GLU A 266 25.93 -23.76 3.97
CA GLU A 266 26.76 -23.15 2.92
C GLU A 266 28.22 -22.95 3.35
N SER A 267 28.47 -22.85 4.66
CA SER A 267 29.80 -22.62 5.24
C SER A 267 30.53 -23.88 5.64
N VAL A 268 29.84 -25.00 5.90
CA VAL A 268 30.45 -26.25 6.31
C VAL A 268 31.03 -27.02 5.12
N ASN A 269 32.19 -27.65 5.34
CA ASN A 269 32.86 -28.50 4.38
C ASN A 269 32.77 -29.98 4.82
N PRO A 270 32.91 -30.94 3.88
CA PRO A 270 32.96 -32.35 4.22
C PRO A 270 34.01 -32.71 5.27
N GLU A 271 35.12 -31.95 5.31
CA GLU A 271 36.23 -32.12 6.27
C GLU A 271 35.86 -31.76 7.73
N ASP A 272 34.76 -31.03 7.94
CA ASP A 272 34.24 -30.69 9.25
C ASP A 272 33.42 -31.84 9.86
N PHE A 273 33.24 -32.93 9.10
CA PHE A 273 32.47 -34.11 9.49
C PHE A 273 33.37 -35.34 9.52
N SER A 274 33.28 -36.09 10.57
CA SER A 274 34.00 -37.37 10.68
C SER A 274 33.10 -38.44 11.26
N LEU A 275 33.39 -39.67 10.87
CA LEU A 275 32.87 -40.88 11.48
C LEU A 275 34.00 -41.48 12.34
N VAL A 276 33.76 -41.70 13.57
CA VAL A 276 34.81 -42.10 14.55
C VAL A 276 34.46 -43.44 15.17
N ILE A 277 35.48 -44.24 15.37
CA ILE A 277 35.39 -45.52 16.07
C ILE A 277 36.34 -45.43 17.26
N ASP A 278 35.86 -45.79 18.43
CA ASP A 278 36.68 -45.95 19.64
C ASP A 278 37.44 -47.28 19.55
N GLY A 279 38.77 -47.19 19.34
CA GLY A 279 39.69 -48.31 19.28
C GLY A 279 40.20 -48.75 20.62
N SER A 280 39.85 -48.09 21.74
CA SER A 280 40.37 -48.43 23.09
C SER A 280 39.98 -49.84 23.54
N PHE A 281 38.96 -50.45 22.95
CA PHE A 281 38.52 -51.81 23.23
C PHE A 281 39.34 -52.89 22.52
N ILE A 282 40.26 -52.52 21.64
CA ILE A 282 41.11 -53.43 20.90
C ILE A 282 42.32 -53.83 21.76
N SER A 283 42.35 -55.09 22.19
CA SER A 283 43.36 -55.58 23.12
C SER A 283 44.16 -56.80 22.60
N SER A 284 43.85 -57.28 21.39
CA SER A 284 44.55 -58.43 20.77
C SER A 284 44.27 -58.48 19.26
N PRO A 285 45.11 -59.10 18.44
CA PRO A 285 44.81 -59.38 17.05
C PRO A 285 43.52 -60.18 16.88
N GLY A 286 42.62 -59.73 15.92
CA GLY A 286 41.35 -60.41 15.72
C GLY A 286 40.37 -59.59 14.85
N THR A 287 39.11 -60.03 14.79
CA THR A 287 38.06 -59.29 14.12
C THR A 287 37.11 -58.70 15.16
N TYR A 288 36.98 -57.38 15.12
CA TYR A 288 36.15 -56.62 16.04
C TYR A 288 34.96 -56.03 15.30
N ARG A 289 33.79 -56.02 15.93
CA ARG A 289 32.61 -55.30 15.46
C ARG A 289 32.40 -54.11 16.37
N LEU A 290 32.60 -52.89 15.85
CA LEU A 290 32.63 -51.66 16.62
C LEU A 290 31.57 -50.73 16.09
N ALA A 291 30.95 -49.97 17.01
CA ALA A 291 30.02 -48.92 16.69
C ALA A 291 30.77 -47.70 16.13
N VAL A 292 30.14 -47.04 15.22
CA VAL A 292 30.60 -45.78 14.60
C VAL A 292 29.82 -44.62 15.24
N GLU A 293 30.50 -43.58 15.59
CA GLU A 293 29.92 -42.34 16.08
C GLU A 293 30.16 -41.21 15.05
N ALA A 294 29.16 -40.34 14.83
CA ALA A 294 29.32 -39.23 13.94
C ALA A 294 29.67 -37.97 14.71
N GLU A 295 30.77 -37.36 14.37
CA GLU A 295 31.17 -36.03 14.86
C GLU A 295 30.84 -34.97 13.82
N VAL A 296 30.11 -33.95 14.27
CA VAL A 296 29.62 -32.86 13.42
C VAL A 296 29.73 -31.53 14.14
N PRO A 297 29.75 -30.39 13.44
CA PRO A 297 29.67 -29.06 14.04
C PRO A 297 28.42 -28.89 14.91
N SER A 298 28.54 -28.12 16.01
CA SER A 298 27.50 -27.95 17.04
C SER A 298 26.19 -27.37 16.53
N ASP A 299 26.24 -26.64 15.41
CA ASP A 299 25.09 -25.94 14.82
C ASP A 299 24.32 -26.79 13.79
N VAL A 300 24.65 -28.08 13.68
CA VAL A 300 24.10 -29.03 12.73
C VAL A 300 23.45 -30.20 13.49
N LEU A 301 22.25 -30.59 13.08
CA LEU A 301 21.51 -31.71 13.63
C LEU A 301 21.71 -32.96 12.76
N ILE A 302 22.28 -34.01 13.32
CA ILE A 302 22.38 -35.32 12.65
C ILE A 302 20.98 -35.93 12.57
N LEU A 303 20.58 -36.33 11.36
CA LEU A 303 19.36 -37.08 11.12
C LEU A 303 19.59 -38.56 10.95
N ASN A 304 20.69 -38.95 10.29
CA ASN A 304 21.11 -40.31 10.06
C ASN A 304 22.59 -40.34 9.66
N TYR A 305 23.27 -41.43 9.89
CA TYR A 305 24.60 -41.73 9.35
C TYR A 305 24.76 -43.23 9.09
N GLU A 306 25.58 -43.59 8.13
CA GLU A 306 25.89 -44.97 7.74
C GLU A 306 27.39 -45.09 7.49
N PRO A 307 28.00 -46.22 7.89
CA PRO A 307 27.44 -47.33 8.66
C PRO A 307 27.33 -47.03 10.13
N GLU A 308 26.38 -47.63 10.87
CA GLU A 308 26.25 -47.54 12.31
C GLU A 308 27.28 -48.45 13.04
N GLU A 309 27.70 -49.55 12.37
CA GLU A 309 28.70 -50.49 12.90
C GLU A 309 29.58 -50.99 11.74
N ILE A 310 30.85 -51.22 12.04
CA ILE A 310 31.76 -51.87 11.07
C ILE A 310 32.52 -53.03 11.69
N SER A 311 32.96 -53.97 10.82
CA SER A 311 33.82 -55.06 11.21
C SER A 311 35.24 -54.76 10.77
N LEU A 312 36.15 -54.67 11.74
CA LEU A 312 37.56 -54.38 11.51
C LEU A 312 38.40 -55.61 11.75
N ARG A 313 39.37 -55.90 10.89
CA ARG A 313 40.40 -56.86 11.13
C ARG A 313 41.65 -56.14 11.63
N VAL A 314 42.14 -56.58 12.77
CA VAL A 314 43.29 -55.98 13.47
C VAL A 314 44.41 -57.00 13.57
N GLU A 315 45.61 -56.61 13.26
CA GLU A 315 46.84 -57.40 13.35
C GLU A 315 47.86 -56.69 14.28
N ALA A 316 48.79 -57.44 14.84
CA ALA A 316 49.87 -56.84 15.58
C ALA A 316 50.74 -55.98 14.65
N ALA A 317 51.09 -54.76 15.10
CA ALA A 317 52.06 -53.95 14.41
C ALA A 317 53.42 -54.68 14.42
N GLU A 318 53.98 -54.96 13.24
CA GLU A 318 55.37 -55.49 13.21
C GLU A 318 56.29 -54.36 13.71
N GLU A 319 57.10 -54.67 14.75
CA GLU A 319 58.23 -53.80 15.14
C GLU A 319 59.05 -53.51 13.88
N ALA A 320 59.14 -52.25 13.47
CA ALA A 320 60.09 -51.84 12.45
C ALA A 320 61.50 -52.11 13.00
N GLU A 321 62.06 -53.30 12.64
CA GLU A 321 63.46 -53.55 12.89
C GLU A 321 64.29 -52.41 12.30
N GLY A 322 64.87 -51.61 13.19
CA GLY A 322 65.78 -50.55 12.86
C GLY A 322 67.00 -51.05 12.07
N LEU A 323 67.23 -50.36 10.96
CA LEU A 323 68.53 -50.33 10.30
C LEU A 323 69.18 -48.95 10.50
#